data_8a6c856fcfbd897d4ae08f4570e31f41
#
_entry.id   8a6c856fcfbd897d4ae08f4570e31f41
#
_cell.length_a   1.000
_cell.length_b   1.000
_cell.length_c   1.000
_cell.angle_alpha   90.00
_cell.angle_beta   90.00
_cell.angle_gamma   90.00
#
_symmetry.space_group_name_H-M   'P 1'
#
loop_
_entity.id
_entity.type
_entity.pdbx_description
1 polymer ?
#
loop_
_entity_poly.entity_id
_entity_poly.type
_entity_poly.pdbx_seq_one_letter_code
_entity_poly.pdbx_strand_id
1 'polypeptide(L)' 'MASVGSHIRRLRTAKHMTQKDLAEKLFVTRQAVSAWETGKTLPDVRHWSALRRPWTRR' A
#
# COMPACT_ATOMS: atom_id res chain seq x y z
N MET A 1 4.09 18.43 -3.06
CA MET A 1 3.89 17.61 -1.85
C MET A 1 3.47 16.20 -2.25
N ALA A 2 3.96 15.23 -1.52
CA ALA A 2 3.61 13.85 -1.79
C ALA A 2 2.18 13.58 -1.33
N SER A 3 1.39 12.97 -2.18
CA SER A 3 0.05 12.53 -1.82
C SER A 3 0.13 11.23 -1.03
N VAL A 4 -0.99 10.83 -0.45
CA VAL A 4 -1.09 9.52 0.22
C VAL A 4 -0.76 8.41 -0.76
N GLY A 5 -1.26 8.52 -2.00
CA GLY A 5 -0.97 7.52 -3.03
C GLY A 5 0.51 7.42 -3.35
N SER A 6 1.20 8.56 -3.46
CA SER A 6 2.64 8.57 -3.69
C SER A 6 3.40 7.94 -2.53
N HIS A 7 2.94 8.18 -1.31
CA HIS A 7 3.56 7.62 -0.13
C HIS A 7 3.41 6.09 -0.10
N ILE A 8 2.23 5.60 -0.43
CA ILE A 8 1.97 4.16 -0.50
C ILE A 8 2.86 3.52 -1.55
N ARG A 9 2.95 4.13 -2.71
CA ARG A 9 3.78 3.62 -3.79
C ARG A 9 5.25 3.58 -3.36
N ARG A 10 5.72 4.61 -2.68
CA ARG A 10 7.09 4.67 -2.20
C ARG A 10 7.37 3.56 -1.19
N LEU A 11 6.46 3.35 -0.24
CA LEU A 11 6.61 2.28 0.74
C LEU A 11 6.65 0.92 0.06
N ARG A 12 5.76 0.73 -0.90
CA ARG A 12 5.68 -0.53 -1.64
C ARG A 12 6.96 -0.82 -2.41
N THR A 13 7.43 0.15 -3.17
CA THR A 13 8.62 -0.04 -3.99
C THR A 13 9.88 -0.18 -3.14
N ALA A 14 9.93 0.50 -1.99
CA ALA A 14 11.04 0.36 -1.08
C ALA A 14 11.14 -1.07 -0.53
N LYS A 15 10.03 -1.78 -0.50
CA LYS A 15 9.99 -3.18 -0.05
C LYS A 15 10.04 -4.17 -1.22
N HIS A 16 10.28 -3.68 -2.42
CA HIS A 16 10.34 -4.49 -3.64
C HIS A 16 9.06 -5.29 -3.87
N MET A 17 7.92 -4.66 -3.64
CA MET A 17 6.63 -5.32 -3.78
C MET A 17 5.88 -4.77 -4.97
N THR A 18 5.13 -5.64 -5.64
CA THR A 18 4.18 -5.21 -6.66
C THR A 18 2.87 -4.79 -5.98
N GLN A 19 1.97 -4.18 -6.73
CA GLN A 19 0.64 -3.87 -6.21
C GLN A 19 -0.08 -5.13 -5.74
N LYS A 20 0.10 -6.22 -6.48
CA LYS A 20 -0.50 -7.50 -6.11
C LYS A 20 0.07 -8.00 -4.78
N ASP A 21 1.39 -7.90 -4.61
CA ASP A 21 2.04 -8.33 -3.38
C ASP A 21 1.49 -7.54 -2.18
N LEU A 22 1.37 -6.24 -2.33
CA LEU A 22 0.86 -5.40 -1.26
C LEU A 22 -0.60 -5.75 -0.96
N ALA A 23 -1.40 -5.95 -2.00
CA ALA A 23 -2.80 -6.30 -1.83
C ALA A 23 -2.95 -7.59 -1.03
N GLU A 24 -2.13 -8.58 -1.32
CA GLU A 24 -2.16 -9.85 -0.60
C GLU A 24 -1.77 -9.68 0.87
N LYS A 25 -0.79 -8.83 1.13
CA LYS A 25 -0.37 -8.56 2.51
C LYS A 25 -1.45 -7.89 3.32
N LEU A 26 -2.25 -7.04 2.70
CA LEU A 26 -3.28 -6.27 3.39
C LEU A 26 -4.66 -6.91 3.29
N PHE A 27 -4.78 -8.05 2.61
CA PHE A 27 -6.06 -8.74 2.40
C PHE A 27 -7.07 -7.85 1.68
N VAL A 28 -6.59 -7.15 0.65
CA VAL A 28 -7.43 -6.31 -0.19
C VAL A 28 -7.19 -6.70 -1.65
N THR A 29 -7.95 -6.12 -2.56
CA THR A 29 -7.75 -6.38 -3.99
C THR A 29 -6.62 -5.52 -4.53
N ARG A 30 -5.99 -5.96 -5.61
CA ARG A 30 -5.01 -5.16 -6.31
C ARG A 30 -5.62 -3.84 -6.78
N GLN A 31 -6.90 -3.86 -7.16
CA GLN A 31 -7.60 -2.66 -7.60
C GLN A 31 -7.69 -1.63 -6.50
N ALA A 32 -7.84 -2.09 -5.24
CA ALA A 32 -7.86 -1.17 -4.11
C ALA A 32 -6.51 -0.47 -3.97
N VAL A 33 -5.41 -1.22 -4.08
CA VAL A 33 -4.07 -0.63 -4.00
C VAL A 33 -3.86 0.36 -5.13
N SER A 34 -4.26 0.00 -6.34
CA SER A 34 -4.15 0.88 -7.49
C SER A 34 -4.94 2.18 -7.27
N ALA A 35 -6.16 2.07 -6.75
CA ALA A 35 -6.99 3.24 -6.46
C ALA A 35 -6.35 4.14 -5.42
N TRP A 36 -5.72 3.57 -4.41
CA TRP A 36 -5.00 4.36 -3.41
C TRP A 36 -3.84 5.11 -4.03
N GLU A 37 -3.09 4.45 -4.89
CA GLU A 37 -1.89 5.05 -5.51
C GLU A 37 -2.24 6.14 -6.50
N THR A 38 -3.41 6.06 -7.11
CA THR A 38 -3.86 7.09 -8.05
C THR A 38 -4.70 8.18 -7.40
N GLY A 39 -4.98 8.06 -6.10
CA GLY A 39 -5.73 9.06 -5.37
C GLY A 39 -7.24 8.97 -5.52
N LYS A 40 -7.75 7.89 -6.10
CA LYS A 40 -9.19 7.71 -6.24
C LYS A 40 -9.86 7.40 -4.92
N THR A 41 -9.19 6.62 -4.07
CA THR A 41 -9.68 6.32 -2.74
C THR A 41 -8.51 6.36 -1.77
N LEU A 42 -8.80 6.37 -0.48
CA LEU A 42 -7.79 6.34 0.56
C LEU A 42 -7.90 5.03 1.33
N PRO A 43 -6.78 4.50 1.82
CA PRO A 43 -6.84 3.31 2.66
C PRO A 43 -7.47 3.66 4.00
N ASP A 44 -8.13 2.67 4.58
CA ASP A 44 -8.69 2.76 5.89
C ASP A 44 -7.56 2.79 6.93
N VAL A 45 -7.88 3.21 8.14
CA VAL A 45 -6.91 3.32 9.23
C VAL A 45 -6.19 2.00 9.48
N ARG A 46 -6.91 0.88 9.41
CA ARG A 46 -6.32 -0.44 9.63
C ARG A 46 -5.27 -0.78 8.58
N HIS A 47 -5.57 -0.46 7.32
CA HIS A 47 -4.63 -0.70 6.23
C HIS A 47 -3.43 0.23 6.34
N TRP A 48 -3.69 1.46 6.74
CA TRP A 48 -2.63 2.45 6.90
C TRP A 48 -1.66 2.04 8.00
N SER A 49 -2.17 1.52 9.11
CA SER A 49 -1.32 1.02 10.19
C SER A 49 -0.46 -0.14 9.73
N ALA A 50 -1.03 -1.05 8.94
CA ALA A 50 -0.27 -2.18 8.41
C ALA A 50 0.84 -1.73 7.47
N LEU A 51 0.60 -0.68 6.69
CA LEU A 51 1.61 -0.13 5.79
C LEU A 51 2.81 0.44 6.54
N ARG A 52 2.59 0.94 7.71
CA ARG A 52 3.64 1.58 8.50
C ARG A 52 4.49 0.58 9.27
N ARG A 53 4.05 -0.65 9.40
CA ARG A 53 4.79 -1.66 10.14
C ARG A 53 5.97 -2.15 9.32
N PRO A 54 7.10 -2.44 9.97
CA PRO A 54 8.18 -3.12 9.29
C PRO A 54 7.74 -4.55 8.97
N TRP A 55 7.85 -4.93 7.73
CA TRP A 55 7.46 -6.27 7.31
C TRP A 55 8.70 -7.12 7.16
N THR A 56 8.83 -8.10 8.04
CA THR A 56 9.92 -9.03 7.92
C THR A 56 9.42 -10.25 7.17
N ARG A 57 10.23 -10.74 6.28
CA ARG A 57 9.91 -11.98 5.59
C ARG A 57 10.42 -13.13 6.40
N ARG A 58 9.71 -14.19 6.34
CA ARG A 58 10.13 -15.40 7.02
C ARG A 58 10.32 -16.52 6.05
#